data_c1b5e5aa54a7e422c45a79a318465968
#
_entry.id   c1b5e5aa54a7e422c45a79a318465968
#
_cell.length_a   1.000
_cell.length_b   1.000
_cell.length_c   1.000
_cell.angle_alpha   90.00
_cell.angle_beta   90.00
_cell.angle_gamma   90.00
#
_symmetry.space_group_name_H-M   'P 1'
#
loop_
_entity.id
_entity.type
_entity.pdbx_description
1 polymer ?
#
loop_
_entity_poly.entity_id
_entity_poly.type
_entity_poly.pdbx_seq_one_letter_code
_entity_poly.pdbx_strand_id
1 'polypeptide(L)'
;MFSETRCTRFQTAIGAIMDNCIFCKIAAKDIPAQTVYEDDEMLCFKDIRPAAPVHLLLIPKVHFDSLAHATAEHQTLLGKMMLKVPQIAQEAGLTDGFKTLINTGKGGGQEVFHLHIHIMGTPV
;
A
#
# COMPACT_ATOMS: atom_id res chain seq x y z
N MET A 1 -6.93 9.54 19.39
CA MET A 1 -7.59 9.62 18.39
C MET A 1 -6.93 9.50 17.10
N PHE A 2 -5.72 9.63 16.93
CA PHE A 2 -5.13 9.39 15.74
C PHE A 2 -4.55 8.07 15.63
N SER A 3 -5.02 7.28 14.73
CA SER A 3 -4.45 5.99 14.48
C SER A 3 -3.46 6.04 13.35
N GLU A 4 -3.32 7.18 12.70
CA GLU A 4 -2.41 7.22 11.59
C GLU A 4 -1.15 7.95 11.97
N THR A 5 -0.04 7.46 11.44
CA THR A 5 1.28 8.03 11.64
C THR A 5 1.97 8.00 10.29
N ARG A 6 2.67 9.06 9.95
CA ARG A 6 3.36 9.08 8.68
C ARG A 6 4.54 8.14 8.70
N CYS A 7 4.76 7.46 7.62
CA CYS A 7 5.89 6.56 7.47
C CYS A 7 7.11 7.35 7.05
N THR A 8 7.67 8.08 8.00
CA THR A 8 8.85 8.88 7.75
C THR A 8 9.89 8.57 8.80
N ARG A 9 11.10 8.94 8.51
CA ARG A 9 12.20 8.72 9.41
C ARG A 9 12.04 9.47 10.72
N PHE A 10 11.44 10.64 10.67
CA PHE A 10 11.30 11.45 11.86
C PHE A 10 10.36 10.86 12.88
N GLN A 11 9.43 10.07 12.44
CA GLN A 11 8.43 9.54 13.35
C GLN A 11 8.87 8.28 14.06
N THR A 12 9.96 7.68 13.65
CA THR A 12 10.47 6.51 14.33
C THR A 12 10.94 6.83 15.73
N ALA A 13 11.33 8.08 15.97
CA ALA A 13 11.75 8.48 17.30
C ALA A 13 10.61 8.45 18.29
N ILE A 14 9.37 8.57 17.81
CA ILE A 14 8.23 8.60 18.67
C ILE A 14 7.65 7.22 18.89
N GLY A 15 7.59 6.43 17.84
CA GLY A 15 6.96 5.14 17.96
C GLY A 15 7.84 4.04 17.44
N ALA A 16 8.35 3.21 18.35
CA ALA A 16 9.17 2.08 17.95
C ALA A 16 8.40 1.14 17.01
N ILE A 17 7.08 1.17 17.06
CA ILE A 17 6.27 0.36 16.17
C ILE A 17 6.57 0.65 14.72
N MET A 18 6.85 1.90 14.39
CA MET A 18 7.14 2.29 13.01
C MET A 18 8.40 1.64 12.48
N ASP A 19 9.36 1.37 13.36
CA ASP A 19 10.61 0.77 12.94
C ASP A 19 10.43 -0.66 12.47
N ASN A 20 9.35 -1.31 12.88
CA ASN A 20 9.10 -2.71 12.52
C ASN A 20 8.23 -2.86 11.29
N CYS A 21 7.74 -1.77 10.73
CA CYS A 21 6.87 -1.84 9.57
C CYS A 21 7.71 -1.76 8.30
N ILE A 22 7.77 -2.86 7.56
CA ILE A 22 8.56 -2.90 6.34
C ILE A 22 8.03 -1.94 5.29
N PHE A 23 6.70 -1.73 5.24
CA PHE A 23 6.13 -0.79 4.28
C PHE A 23 6.39 0.65 4.66
N CYS A 24 6.45 0.95 5.95
CA CYS A 24 6.88 2.28 6.39
C CYS A 24 8.33 2.54 5.96
N LYS A 25 9.17 1.52 6.05
CA LYS A 25 10.57 1.65 5.63
C LYS A 25 10.68 1.85 4.12
N ILE A 26 9.85 1.17 3.36
CA ILE A 26 9.83 1.35 1.91
C ILE A 26 9.35 2.75 1.55
N ALA A 27 8.30 3.23 2.22
CA ALA A 27 7.79 4.57 1.98
C ALA A 27 8.79 5.65 2.34
N ALA A 28 9.61 5.39 3.36
CA ALA A 28 10.65 6.32 3.80
C ALA A 28 11.95 6.18 3.01
N LYS A 29 12.00 5.25 2.04
CA LYS A 29 13.18 4.98 1.22
C LYS A 29 14.33 4.37 2.00
N ASP A 30 14.06 3.77 3.15
CA ASP A 30 15.07 3.06 3.93
C ASP A 30 15.36 1.68 3.35
N ILE A 31 14.37 1.09 2.67
CA ILE A 31 14.50 -0.20 2.00
C ILE A 31 14.13 0.01 0.54
N PRO A 32 14.94 -0.52 -0.40
CA PRO A 32 14.63 -0.34 -1.83
C PRO A 32 13.43 -1.17 -2.25
N ALA A 33 12.71 -0.68 -3.24
CA ALA A 33 11.61 -1.39 -3.85
C ALA A 33 11.50 -0.94 -5.30
N GLN A 34 10.91 -1.79 -6.15
CA GLN A 34 10.71 -1.43 -7.53
C GLN A 34 9.43 -0.61 -7.64
N THR A 35 9.57 0.69 -7.52
CA THR A 35 8.46 1.62 -7.52
C THR A 35 7.92 1.84 -8.92
N VAL A 36 6.60 1.74 -9.07
CA VAL A 36 5.94 1.99 -10.36
C VAL A 36 5.12 3.28 -10.33
N TYR A 37 4.75 3.76 -9.15
CA TYR A 37 4.02 5.02 -9.01
C TYR A 37 4.26 5.58 -7.62
N GLU A 38 4.35 6.88 -7.52
CA GLU A 38 4.50 7.54 -6.23
C GLU A 38 4.01 8.97 -6.31
N ASP A 39 3.34 9.42 -5.26
CA ASP A 39 3.03 10.84 -5.08
C ASP A 39 3.18 11.17 -3.59
N ASP A 40 2.68 12.33 -3.16
CA ASP A 40 2.86 12.77 -1.77
C ASP A 40 2.15 11.87 -0.76
N GLU A 41 1.14 11.15 -1.18
CA GLU A 41 0.28 10.41 -0.27
C GLU A 41 0.38 8.90 -0.38
N MET A 42 0.87 8.39 -1.50
CA MET A 42 0.86 6.94 -1.74
C MET A 42 2.05 6.50 -2.58
N LEU A 43 2.33 5.22 -2.51
CA LEU A 43 3.43 4.60 -3.24
C LEU A 43 2.97 3.24 -3.74
N CYS A 44 3.32 2.91 -4.97
CA CYS A 44 3.02 1.61 -5.54
C CYS A 44 4.31 0.94 -6.00
N PHE A 45 4.48 -0.31 -5.63
CA PHE A 45 5.70 -1.05 -5.97
C PHE A 45 5.38 -2.50 -6.27
N LYS A 46 6.33 -3.19 -6.89
CA LYS A 46 6.14 -4.60 -7.25
C LYS A 46 6.30 -5.49 -6.04
N ASP A 47 5.39 -6.47 -5.92
CA ASP A 47 5.51 -7.48 -4.87
C ASP A 47 6.70 -8.37 -5.20
N ILE A 48 7.54 -8.64 -4.20
CA ILE A 48 8.71 -9.50 -4.40
C ILE A 48 8.34 -10.98 -4.46
N ARG A 49 7.12 -11.32 -4.07
CA ARG A 49 6.60 -12.70 -4.15
C ARG A 49 5.29 -12.65 -4.93
N PRO A 50 5.37 -12.41 -6.23
CA PRO A 50 4.14 -12.19 -6.99
C PRO A 50 3.30 -13.46 -7.10
N ALA A 51 1.99 -13.27 -6.97
CA ALA A 51 1.02 -14.34 -7.15
C ALA A 51 0.39 -14.31 -8.54
N ALA A 52 0.84 -13.39 -9.39
CA ALA A 52 0.34 -13.23 -10.75
C ALA A 52 1.46 -12.65 -11.60
N PRO A 53 1.36 -12.70 -12.94
CA PRO A 53 2.38 -12.12 -13.81
C PRO A 53 2.65 -10.64 -13.51
N VAL A 54 1.60 -9.88 -13.17
CA VAL A 54 1.75 -8.55 -12.63
C VAL A 54 1.12 -8.56 -11.24
N HIS A 55 1.87 -8.16 -10.23
CA HIS A 55 1.38 -8.11 -8.87
C HIS A 55 2.00 -6.89 -8.21
N LEU A 56 1.19 -5.87 -8.01
CA LEU A 56 1.61 -4.60 -7.45
C LEU A 56 0.95 -4.37 -6.10
N LEU A 57 1.62 -3.59 -5.26
CA LEU A 57 1.11 -3.21 -3.94
C LEU A 57 1.02 -1.69 -3.89
N LEU A 58 -0.16 -1.17 -3.63
CA LEU A 58 -0.38 0.26 -3.46
C LEU A 58 -0.59 0.53 -1.98
N ILE A 59 0.27 1.36 -1.41
CA ILE A 59 0.22 1.66 0.02
C ILE A 59 0.07 3.16 0.25
N PRO A 60 -0.61 3.56 1.34
CA PRO A 60 -0.57 4.95 1.76
C PRO A 60 0.75 5.23 2.48
N LYS A 61 1.21 6.47 2.43
CA LYS A 61 2.43 6.85 3.14
C LYS A 61 2.17 7.04 4.63
N VAL A 62 0.93 7.36 5.02
CA VAL A 62 0.57 7.35 6.42
C VAL A 62 0.32 5.90 6.83
N HIS A 63 0.64 5.57 8.08
CA HIS A 63 0.50 4.21 8.57
C HIS A 63 -0.83 4.02 9.30
N PHE A 64 -1.62 3.05 8.84
CA PHE A 64 -2.69 2.46 9.62
C PHE A 64 -2.73 0.99 9.22
N ASP A 65 -3.01 0.13 10.20
CA ASP A 65 -2.74 -1.29 10.05
C ASP A 65 -3.56 -1.97 8.97
N SER A 66 -4.85 -1.62 8.87
CA SER A 66 -5.73 -2.35 7.97
C SER A 66 -6.98 -1.51 7.70
N LEU A 67 -7.83 -2.05 6.85
CA LEU A 67 -9.11 -1.40 6.57
C LEU A 67 -9.96 -1.29 7.83
N ALA A 68 -9.82 -2.24 8.74
CA ALA A 68 -10.56 -2.20 10.01
C ALA A 68 -10.10 -1.06 10.92
N HIS A 69 -8.93 -0.51 10.66
CA HIS A 69 -8.38 0.61 11.42
C HIS A 69 -8.59 1.95 10.71
N ALA A 70 -9.21 1.94 9.54
CA ALA A 70 -9.47 3.17 8.81
C ALA A 70 -10.58 3.94 9.50
N THR A 71 -10.48 5.26 9.48
CA THR A 71 -11.47 6.14 10.07
C THR A 71 -11.94 7.15 9.04
N ALA A 72 -12.86 8.03 9.44
CA ALA A 72 -13.33 9.08 8.55
C ALA A 72 -12.19 9.98 8.05
N GLU A 73 -11.10 10.06 8.81
CA GLU A 73 -9.95 10.86 8.41
C GLU A 73 -9.25 10.27 7.17
N HIS A 74 -9.43 8.98 6.92
CA HIS A 74 -8.81 8.31 5.78
C HIS A 74 -9.71 8.29 4.55
N GLN A 75 -10.91 8.84 4.64
CA GLN A 75 -11.90 8.73 3.56
C GLN A 75 -11.38 9.30 2.24
N THR A 76 -10.85 10.51 2.27
CA THR A 76 -10.35 11.15 1.05
C THR A 76 -9.17 10.38 0.49
N LEU A 77 -8.25 9.96 1.35
CA LEU A 77 -7.07 9.21 0.91
C LEU A 77 -7.46 7.89 0.28
N LEU A 78 -8.36 7.14 0.92
CA LEU A 78 -8.80 5.85 0.38
C LEU A 78 -9.50 6.01 -0.96
N GLY A 79 -10.31 7.07 -1.10
CA GLY A 79 -10.94 7.36 -2.38
C GLY A 79 -9.92 7.64 -3.47
N LYS A 80 -8.90 8.43 -3.15
CA LYS A 80 -7.82 8.71 -4.11
C LYS A 80 -7.07 7.45 -4.49
N MET A 81 -6.79 6.59 -3.53
CA MET A 81 -6.08 5.34 -3.79
C MET A 81 -6.90 4.44 -4.71
N MET A 82 -8.20 4.30 -4.43
CA MET A 82 -9.06 3.45 -5.26
C MET A 82 -9.15 3.96 -6.69
N LEU A 83 -9.20 5.26 -6.87
CA LEU A 83 -9.24 5.83 -8.21
C LEU A 83 -7.90 5.73 -8.95
N LYS A 84 -6.82 5.61 -8.20
CA LYS A 84 -5.50 5.45 -8.79
C LYS A 84 -5.28 4.02 -9.29
N VAL A 85 -5.96 3.04 -8.69
CA VAL A 85 -5.80 1.63 -9.06
C VAL A 85 -5.97 1.37 -10.55
N PRO A 86 -7.05 1.80 -11.20
CA PRO A 86 -7.18 1.51 -12.63
C PRO A 86 -6.13 2.22 -13.49
N GLN A 87 -5.67 3.39 -13.08
CA GLN A 87 -4.62 4.08 -13.83
C GLN A 87 -3.31 3.30 -13.77
N ILE A 88 -2.96 2.82 -12.58
CA ILE A 88 -1.75 2.03 -12.41
C ILE A 88 -1.85 0.72 -13.18
N ALA A 89 -3.00 0.06 -13.10
CA ALA A 89 -3.23 -1.20 -13.80
C ALA A 89 -3.09 -1.02 -15.31
N GLN A 90 -3.65 0.06 -15.84
CA GLN A 90 -3.58 0.35 -17.27
C GLN A 90 -2.12 0.52 -17.71
N GLU A 91 -1.34 1.27 -16.94
CA GLU A 91 0.07 1.50 -17.28
C GLU A 91 0.90 0.23 -17.14
N ALA A 92 0.46 -0.71 -16.34
CA ALA A 92 1.14 -1.98 -16.18
C ALA A 92 0.74 -3.01 -17.24
N GLY A 93 -0.12 -2.63 -18.19
CA GLY A 93 -0.53 -3.52 -19.26
C GLY A 93 -1.75 -4.36 -18.95
N LEU A 94 -2.42 -4.10 -17.84
CA LEU A 94 -3.60 -4.87 -17.43
C LEU A 94 -4.86 -4.31 -18.09
N THR A 95 -4.85 -4.24 -19.41
CA THR A 95 -5.92 -3.57 -20.15
C THR A 95 -7.14 -4.45 -20.36
N ASP A 96 -7.02 -5.76 -20.11
CA ASP A 96 -8.13 -6.68 -20.24
C ASP A 96 -8.82 -6.96 -18.91
N GLY A 97 -8.33 -6.32 -17.85
CA GLY A 97 -8.91 -6.49 -16.54
C GLY A 97 -7.85 -6.76 -15.50
N PHE A 98 -8.22 -6.60 -14.25
CA PHE A 98 -7.30 -6.80 -13.13
C PHE A 98 -8.09 -7.14 -11.88
N LYS A 99 -7.39 -7.71 -10.91
CA LYS A 99 -7.97 -8.08 -9.64
C LYS A 99 -7.45 -7.12 -8.57
N THR A 100 -8.37 -6.60 -7.77
CA THR A 100 -8.04 -5.71 -6.66
C THR A 100 -8.40 -6.43 -5.38
N LEU A 101 -7.44 -6.53 -4.46
CA LEU A 101 -7.62 -7.29 -3.23
C LEU A 101 -7.05 -6.52 -2.06
N ILE A 102 -7.82 -6.46 -0.98
CA ILE A 102 -7.36 -5.88 0.28
C ILE A 102 -7.62 -6.92 1.37
N ASN A 103 -6.55 -7.44 1.96
CA ASN A 103 -6.68 -8.36 3.08
C ASN A 103 -6.76 -7.56 4.37
N THR A 104 -7.68 -7.94 5.25
CA THR A 104 -7.88 -7.22 6.50
C THR A 104 -7.78 -8.19 7.65
N GLY A 105 -6.80 -7.96 8.51
CA GLY A 105 -6.61 -8.76 9.71
C GLY A 105 -6.05 -10.14 9.43
N LYS A 106 -5.70 -10.82 10.51
CA LYS A 106 -5.11 -12.14 10.42
C LYS A 106 -6.07 -13.13 9.76
N GLY A 107 -7.35 -13.04 10.12
CA GLY A 107 -8.36 -13.94 9.54
C GLY A 107 -8.58 -13.70 8.07
N GLY A 108 -8.22 -12.53 7.56
CA GLY A 108 -8.32 -12.21 6.14
C GLY A 108 -7.05 -12.46 5.36
N GLY A 109 -6.02 -13.01 6.02
CA GLY A 109 -4.77 -13.31 5.34
C GLY A 109 -3.81 -12.16 5.24
N GLN A 110 -4.01 -11.12 6.03
CA GLN A 110 -3.09 -9.99 6.01
C GLN A 110 -1.78 -10.37 6.66
N GLU A 111 -0.67 -10.18 5.95
CA GLU A 111 0.65 -10.53 6.47
C GLU A 111 1.43 -9.32 6.95
N VAL A 112 1.32 -8.19 6.26
CA VAL A 112 1.97 -6.96 6.68
C VAL A 112 0.89 -6.01 7.17
N PHE A 113 1.03 -5.53 8.41
CA PHE A 113 0.02 -4.68 9.02
C PHE A 113 0.29 -3.20 8.77
N HIS A 114 0.19 -2.87 7.52
CA HIS A 114 0.19 -1.54 6.94
C HIS A 114 -0.74 -1.69 5.74
N LEU A 115 -1.84 -0.98 5.71
CA LEU A 115 -2.85 -1.15 4.67
C LEU A 115 -2.20 -1.20 3.29
N HIS A 116 -2.60 -2.17 2.48
CA HIS A 116 -2.13 -2.22 1.10
C HIS A 116 -3.16 -2.86 0.20
N ILE A 117 -3.18 -2.39 -1.03
CA ILE A 117 -4.10 -2.86 -2.06
C ILE A 117 -3.28 -3.65 -3.07
N HIS A 118 -3.65 -4.93 -3.24
CA HIS A 118 -3.03 -5.76 -4.27
C HIS A 118 -3.68 -5.46 -5.61
N ILE A 119 -2.87 -5.26 -6.64
CA ILE A 119 -3.33 -5.08 -8.01
C ILE A 119 -2.67 -6.18 -8.82
N MET A 120 -3.47 -7.12 -9.33
CA MET A 120 -2.94 -8.32 -9.97
C MET A 120 -3.60 -8.57 -11.29
N GLY A 121 -2.85 -9.18 -12.20
CA GLY A 121 -3.41 -9.59 -13.47
C GLY A 121 -2.36 -10.08 -14.43
N THR A 122 -2.81 -10.39 -15.64
CA THR A 122 -1.95 -10.81 -16.72
C THR A 122 -1.95 -9.72 -17.78
N PRO A 123 -0.78 -9.18 -18.12
CA PRO A 123 -0.72 -8.11 -19.12
C PRO A 123 -1.11 -8.65 -20.51
N VAL A 124 -1.68 -7.80 -21.29
CA VAL A 124 -2.16 -8.17 -22.63
C VAL A 124 -1.33 -7.48 -23.70
#